data_4de1e6229bd9aefb5229b00b52001c0d
#
_entry.id   4de1e6229bd9aefb5229b00b52001c0d
#
_cell.length_a   1.000
_cell.length_b   1.000
_cell.length_c   1.000
_cell.angle_alpha   90.00
_cell.angle_beta   90.00
_cell.angle_gamma   90.00
#
_symmetry.space_group_name_H-M   'P 1'
#
loop_
_entity.id
_entity.type
_entity.pdbx_description
1 polymer ?
#
loop_
_entity_poly.entity_id
_entity_poly.type
_entity_poly.pdbx_seq_one_letter_code
_entity_poly.pdbx_strand_id
1 'polypeptide(L)'
;MTCRDMAQKNATFGWRSFVARVSYSRVWQWFILQDRECRLLYMIMDLTRRQRRQAWRLLLASLAVLGIGLVPLLSQQALYLDDMSRTLDGYFGWGLNARPAAEGVMRLLGFGGELVNVAPLPQLAAWGIAAGMALVWWRRVPGLSPGVCVLGNALIWLTPFTLQNFSYAYDSLPMSLGLASAMLASLILRPGVHGPVQRSQRRWQPSLMALGLLLLALCCYQPALNVFLVLSLLDALMGSRPRGVERREAEERNTEERKFEEGKTEQSESVWCAWLALLQRGGLVLAALLLYLPLSRLLVAGDYSQQHGEMLSLGDLPALLAALEQHLAQALAALRGGLDLVSGALSGSLLVVALGAALMTAGRRHDARQVSSRQLTLERLSRLLWALLLIPALWGPMLMLAEPVFHSRTLVGWGALLGGALMLSLAGRQARGSERFTLRRCLLGVAALLLLRHWLIFAAWSNALAAQQAHETQLAREIVTQARELGLPITSPRDRDTYRPHDELAVQVLGKAPLAPLARVAERQVPAVRQNLIAAFTPDNYWAVVRLRMAGASAATLLRDDERKASIKEPPVCDERATVDAPGDEGGSPRIFTQTLREGVWVIDFRTAENCRRADVRP
;
A
#
# COMPACT_ATOMS: atom_id res chain seq x y z
N MET A 1 -51.25 28.88 -6.98
CA MET A 1 -50.39 27.89 -6.28
C MET A 1 -49.55 27.22 -7.36
N THR A 2 -48.31 27.60 -7.46
CA THR A 2 -47.42 27.18 -8.55
C THR A 2 -46.59 25.98 -8.10
N CYS A 3 -46.21 25.13 -9.05
CA CYS A 3 -45.38 23.92 -8.83
C CYS A 3 -44.07 24.11 -8.01
N ARG A 4 -43.72 25.34 -7.67
CA ARG A 4 -42.56 25.68 -6.85
C ARG A 4 -42.77 25.46 -5.36
N ASP A 5 -44.02 25.54 -4.88
CA ASP A 5 -44.34 25.41 -3.44
C ASP A 5 -44.44 23.95 -2.97
N MET A 6 -44.61 22.99 -3.89
CA MET A 6 -44.61 21.56 -3.55
C MET A 6 -43.21 20.93 -3.46
N ALA A 7 -42.22 21.46 -4.18
CA ALA A 7 -40.87 20.94 -4.15
C ALA A 7 -40.11 21.30 -2.85
N GLN A 8 -40.43 22.45 -2.26
CA GLN A 8 -39.76 22.92 -1.04
C GLN A 8 -40.25 22.25 0.25
N LYS A 9 -41.52 21.76 0.27
CA LYS A 9 -42.08 21.04 1.44
C LYS A 9 -41.67 19.58 1.52
N ASN A 10 -41.30 18.93 0.40
CA ASN A 10 -40.90 17.53 0.40
C ASN A 10 -39.41 17.30 0.70
N ALA A 11 -38.53 18.30 0.49
CA ALA A 11 -37.10 18.17 0.74
C ALA A 11 -36.71 18.24 2.23
N THR A 12 -37.51 18.92 3.05
CA THR A 12 -37.21 19.10 4.48
C THR A 12 -37.79 18.00 5.38
N PHE A 13 -38.79 17.23 4.89
CA PHE A 13 -39.41 16.17 5.69
C PHE A 13 -38.70 14.81 5.59
N GLY A 14 -37.99 14.54 4.51
CA GLY A 14 -37.30 13.25 4.27
C GLY A 14 -36.07 13.02 5.12
N TRP A 15 -35.26 14.03 5.34
CA TRP A 15 -33.98 13.90 6.08
C TRP A 15 -34.18 13.77 7.58
N ARG A 16 -35.07 14.53 8.19
CA ARG A 16 -35.31 14.42 9.64
C ARG A 16 -36.00 13.11 10.02
N SER A 17 -36.86 12.58 9.20
CA SER A 17 -37.49 11.27 9.44
C SER A 17 -36.57 10.08 9.16
N PHE A 18 -35.62 10.22 8.23
CA PHE A 18 -34.58 9.21 7.98
C PHE A 18 -33.58 9.15 9.14
N VAL A 19 -33.06 10.29 9.59
CA VAL A 19 -32.13 10.37 10.73
C VAL A 19 -32.82 9.92 12.03
N ALA A 20 -34.09 10.24 12.26
CA ALA A 20 -34.85 9.77 13.40
C ALA A 20 -35.14 8.27 13.35
N ARG A 21 -35.41 7.67 12.17
CA ARG A 21 -35.62 6.20 12.03
C ARG A 21 -34.32 5.42 12.12
N VAL A 22 -33.20 5.95 11.63
CA VAL A 22 -31.87 5.32 11.77
C VAL A 22 -31.41 5.39 13.24
N SER A 23 -31.76 6.46 13.97
CA SER A 23 -31.42 6.60 15.39
C SER A 23 -32.25 5.71 16.33
N TYR A 24 -33.37 5.17 15.88
CA TYR A 24 -34.28 4.38 16.72
C TYR A 24 -34.46 2.91 16.29
N SER A 25 -33.70 2.41 15.32
CA SER A 25 -33.79 0.99 14.99
C SER A 25 -33.19 0.16 16.12
N ARG A 26 -33.96 -0.77 16.68
CA ARG A 26 -33.51 -1.73 17.73
C ARG A 26 -32.26 -2.51 17.28
N VAL A 27 -31.99 -2.60 15.97
CA VAL A 27 -30.78 -3.19 15.38
C VAL A 27 -29.54 -2.37 15.71
N TRP A 28 -29.58 -1.03 15.63
CA TRP A 28 -28.48 -0.15 16.05
C TRP A 28 -28.30 -0.13 17.55
N GLN A 29 -29.42 -0.15 18.34
CA GLN A 29 -29.32 -0.30 19.80
C GLN A 29 -28.78 -1.68 20.18
N TRP A 30 -29.12 -2.74 19.44
CA TRP A 30 -28.59 -4.08 19.67
C TRP A 30 -27.09 -4.17 19.34
N PHE A 31 -26.62 -3.54 18.25
CA PHE A 31 -25.20 -3.43 17.91
C PHE A 31 -24.40 -2.50 18.84
N ILE A 32 -24.99 -1.42 19.33
CA ILE A 32 -24.31 -0.39 20.12
C ILE A 32 -24.36 -0.66 21.63
N LEU A 33 -25.40 -1.28 22.16
CA LEU A 33 -25.66 -1.34 23.60
C LEU A 33 -25.30 -2.68 24.26
N GLN A 34 -25.09 -3.77 23.54
CA GLN A 34 -24.90 -5.09 24.14
C GLN A 34 -23.46 -5.56 24.27
N ASP A 35 -22.46 -4.86 23.73
CA ASP A 35 -21.09 -5.35 23.76
C ASP A 35 -20.08 -4.31 24.25
N ARG A 36 -19.63 -4.45 25.50
CA ARG A 36 -18.50 -3.70 26.05
C ARG A 36 -17.19 -3.89 25.26
N GLU A 37 -17.11 -4.90 24.40
CA GLU A 37 -15.89 -5.26 23.65
C GLU A 37 -15.83 -4.73 22.22
N CYS A 38 -16.94 -4.44 21.56
CA CYS A 38 -16.96 -3.86 20.19
C CYS A 38 -16.74 -2.35 20.11
N ARG A 39 -16.51 -1.69 21.22
CA ARG A 39 -16.42 -0.23 21.29
C ARG A 39 -15.00 0.27 21.01
N LEU A 40 -14.62 0.42 19.75
CA LEU A 40 -13.41 1.20 19.41
C LEU A 40 -13.46 2.61 20.01
N LEU A 41 -14.64 3.24 20.02
CA LEU A 41 -14.91 4.51 20.71
C LEU A 41 -14.91 4.38 22.25
N TYR A 42 -15.38 3.27 22.81
CA TYR A 42 -15.34 3.03 24.25
C TYR A 42 -13.92 2.75 24.75
N MET A 43 -13.05 2.22 23.90
CA MET A 43 -11.62 2.09 24.22
C MET A 43 -10.95 3.42 24.57
N ILE A 44 -11.45 4.53 24.05
CA ILE A 44 -10.92 5.89 24.33
C ILE A 44 -11.62 6.50 25.55
N MET A 45 -12.87 6.12 25.83
CA MET A 45 -13.65 6.73 26.92
C MET A 45 -13.34 6.16 28.31
N ASP A 46 -12.91 4.90 28.43
CA ASP A 46 -12.62 4.21 29.69
C ASP A 46 -11.18 4.43 30.21
N LEU A 47 -10.46 5.41 29.63
CA LEU A 47 -9.09 5.71 30.00
C LEU A 47 -9.03 6.57 31.26
N THR A 48 -8.16 6.20 32.20
CA THR A 48 -7.74 7.10 33.28
C THR A 48 -7.16 8.39 32.67
N ARG A 49 -7.22 9.50 33.40
CA ARG A 49 -6.63 10.79 32.93
C ARG A 49 -5.18 10.64 32.49
N ARG A 50 -4.38 9.81 33.18
CA ARG A 50 -2.97 9.52 32.83
C ARG A 50 -2.86 8.78 31.50
N GLN A 51 -3.69 7.77 31.26
CA GLN A 51 -3.70 7.00 30.02
C GLN A 51 -4.18 7.84 28.83
N ARG A 52 -5.17 8.72 29.00
CA ARG A 52 -5.57 9.70 27.97
C ARG A 52 -4.42 10.61 27.56
N ARG A 53 -3.70 11.17 28.53
CA ARG A 53 -2.52 12.01 28.24
C ARG A 53 -1.45 11.24 27.48
N GLN A 54 -1.21 9.99 27.82
CA GLN A 54 -0.26 9.13 27.10
C GLN A 54 -0.74 8.81 25.67
N ALA A 55 -2.02 8.51 25.48
CA ALA A 55 -2.63 8.26 24.18
C ALA A 55 -2.50 9.47 23.24
N TRP A 56 -2.81 10.69 23.75
CA TRP A 56 -2.63 11.92 22.99
C TRP A 56 -1.17 12.18 22.65
N ARG A 57 -0.23 12.01 23.57
CA ARG A 57 1.20 12.16 23.31
C ARG A 57 1.69 11.17 22.25
N LEU A 58 1.22 9.93 22.31
CA LEU A 58 1.53 8.89 21.33
C LEU A 58 0.99 9.25 19.95
N LEU A 59 -0.26 9.69 19.85
CA LEU A 59 -0.88 10.11 18.60
C LEU A 59 -0.14 11.31 17.98
N LEU A 60 0.11 12.35 18.77
CA LEU A 60 0.83 13.54 18.32
C LEU A 60 2.27 13.21 17.88
N ALA A 61 2.97 12.36 18.63
CA ALA A 61 4.31 11.91 18.26
C ALA A 61 4.27 11.08 16.95
N SER A 62 3.27 10.22 16.77
CA SER A 62 3.10 9.45 15.53
C SER A 62 2.77 10.35 14.34
N LEU A 63 1.88 11.33 14.52
CA LEU A 63 1.61 12.35 13.49
C LEU A 63 2.88 13.13 13.12
N ALA A 64 3.66 13.57 14.10
CA ALA A 64 4.90 14.31 13.84
C ALA A 64 5.93 13.47 13.10
N VAL A 65 6.19 12.23 13.56
CA VAL A 65 7.17 11.33 12.96
C VAL A 65 6.80 10.92 11.52
N LEU A 66 5.53 10.61 11.28
CA LEU A 66 5.02 10.36 9.93
C LEU A 66 5.05 11.63 9.07
N GLY A 67 4.71 12.78 9.66
CA GLY A 67 4.68 14.08 8.99
C GLY A 67 6.02 14.49 8.41
N ILE A 68 7.15 14.18 9.05
CA ILE A 68 8.49 14.47 8.51
C ILE A 68 8.65 13.84 7.11
N GLY A 69 8.13 12.63 6.88
CA GLY A 69 8.17 11.99 5.59
C GLY A 69 7.07 12.46 4.62
N LEU A 70 5.86 12.72 5.12
CA LEU A 70 4.69 12.98 4.28
C LEU A 70 4.48 14.45 3.92
N VAL A 71 4.87 15.41 4.79
CA VAL A 71 4.68 16.85 4.52
C VAL A 71 5.35 17.30 3.23
N PRO A 72 6.59 16.89 2.90
CA PRO A 72 7.18 17.24 1.60
C PRO A 72 6.33 16.79 0.42
N LEU A 73 5.74 15.58 0.49
CA LEU A 73 4.88 15.04 -0.57
C LEU A 73 3.55 15.79 -0.67
N LEU A 74 2.91 16.07 0.46
CA LEU A 74 1.63 16.78 0.51
C LEU A 74 1.74 18.23 0.05
N SER A 75 2.87 18.89 0.30
CA SER A 75 3.09 20.29 -0.07
C SER A 75 3.18 20.51 -1.58
N GLN A 76 3.53 19.47 -2.35
CA GLN A 76 3.71 19.58 -3.80
C GLN A 76 2.38 19.48 -4.58
N GLN A 77 1.32 18.95 -3.98
CA GLN A 77 0.00 18.74 -4.61
C GLN A 77 0.10 18.07 -6.00
N ALA A 78 1.05 17.17 -6.16
CA ALA A 78 1.32 16.48 -7.39
C ALA A 78 0.22 15.48 -7.72
N LEU A 79 -0.28 15.45 -8.97
CA LEU A 79 -1.22 14.45 -9.46
C LEU A 79 -0.44 13.25 -10.00
N TYR A 80 -0.57 12.09 -9.37
CA TYR A 80 0.20 10.92 -9.73
C TYR A 80 -0.63 9.93 -10.55
N LEU A 81 -0.18 9.64 -11.78
CA LEU A 81 -0.81 8.66 -12.70
C LEU A 81 -2.35 8.81 -12.81
N ASP A 82 -3.12 7.86 -12.30
CA ASP A 82 -4.58 7.81 -12.37
C ASP A 82 -5.26 9.08 -11.83
N ASP A 83 -4.61 9.82 -10.92
CA ASP A 83 -5.15 11.08 -10.42
C ASP A 83 -5.30 12.12 -11.53
N MET A 84 -4.43 12.11 -12.54
CA MET A 84 -4.50 13.06 -13.66
C MET A 84 -5.77 12.84 -14.48
N SER A 85 -6.03 11.58 -14.90
CA SER A 85 -7.21 11.26 -15.68
C SER A 85 -8.50 11.42 -14.87
N ARG A 86 -8.49 11.04 -13.58
CA ARG A 86 -9.64 11.25 -12.68
C ARG A 86 -9.93 12.73 -12.48
N THR A 87 -8.90 13.58 -12.34
CA THR A 87 -9.08 15.02 -12.20
C THR A 87 -9.60 15.64 -13.50
N LEU A 88 -9.17 15.13 -14.65
CA LEU A 88 -9.58 15.64 -15.96
C LEU A 88 -11.03 15.25 -16.30
N ASP A 89 -11.38 13.98 -16.09
CA ASP A 89 -12.61 13.39 -16.58
C ASP A 89 -13.68 13.18 -15.47
N GLY A 90 -13.35 13.42 -14.19
CA GLY A 90 -14.28 13.36 -13.06
C GLY A 90 -14.87 11.98 -12.76
N TYR A 91 -14.25 10.88 -13.21
CA TYR A 91 -14.77 9.53 -13.05
C TYR A 91 -14.28 8.83 -11.77
N PHE A 92 -15.11 7.94 -11.22
CA PHE A 92 -14.78 7.13 -10.05
C PHE A 92 -13.97 5.89 -10.43
N GLY A 93 -14.58 4.85 -10.97
CA GLY A 93 -13.92 3.69 -11.59
C GLY A 93 -13.23 2.68 -10.67
N TRP A 94 -13.27 2.83 -9.33
CA TRP A 94 -12.69 1.84 -8.40
C TRP A 94 -13.48 0.54 -8.38
N GLY A 95 -14.82 0.60 -8.54
CA GLY A 95 -15.67 -0.56 -8.63
C GLY A 95 -15.28 -1.47 -9.79
N LEU A 96 -14.96 -0.88 -10.96
CA LEU A 96 -14.49 -1.61 -12.15
C LEU A 96 -13.17 -2.36 -11.91
N ASN A 97 -12.37 -1.91 -10.94
CA ASN A 97 -11.14 -2.55 -10.49
C ASN A 97 -11.35 -3.46 -9.26
N ALA A 98 -12.59 -3.93 -9.04
CA ALA A 98 -12.98 -4.77 -7.90
C ALA A 98 -12.72 -4.13 -6.51
N ARG A 99 -12.80 -2.79 -6.40
CA ARG A 99 -12.59 -2.03 -5.15
C ARG A 99 -13.84 -1.24 -4.74
N PRO A 100 -14.99 -1.90 -4.50
CA PRO A 100 -16.26 -1.20 -4.26
C PRO A 100 -16.24 -0.36 -2.97
N ALA A 101 -15.51 -0.77 -1.94
CA ALA A 101 -15.39 0.02 -0.72
C ALA A 101 -14.54 1.29 -0.95
N ALA A 102 -13.50 1.22 -1.78
CA ALA A 102 -12.73 2.39 -2.19
C ALA A 102 -13.63 3.41 -2.92
N GLU A 103 -14.45 2.93 -3.86
CA GLU A 103 -15.41 3.79 -4.55
C GLU A 103 -16.43 4.40 -3.58
N GLY A 104 -16.97 3.60 -2.65
CA GLY A 104 -17.90 4.09 -1.63
C GLY A 104 -17.28 5.20 -0.76
N VAL A 105 -16.04 5.04 -0.33
CA VAL A 105 -15.30 6.05 0.44
C VAL A 105 -15.13 7.33 -0.38
N MET A 106 -14.74 7.23 -1.65
CA MET A 106 -14.54 8.40 -2.49
C MET A 106 -15.85 9.09 -2.86
N ARG A 107 -16.95 8.33 -3.04
CA ARG A 107 -18.29 8.92 -3.20
C ARG A 107 -18.77 9.67 -1.97
N LEU A 108 -18.41 9.21 -0.76
CA LEU A 108 -18.72 9.94 0.49
C LEU A 108 -17.94 11.26 0.62
N LEU A 109 -16.75 11.35 0.03
CA LEU A 109 -15.97 12.59 -0.02
C LEU A 109 -16.35 13.49 -1.20
N GLY A 110 -17.00 12.94 -2.21
CA GLY A 110 -17.49 13.65 -3.38
C GLY A 110 -18.81 14.39 -3.12
N PHE A 111 -19.14 15.32 -4.01
CA PHE A 111 -20.36 16.13 -3.92
C PHE A 111 -21.52 15.56 -4.74
N GLY A 112 -21.48 14.28 -5.09
CA GLY A 112 -22.57 13.55 -5.73
C GLY A 112 -22.29 13.05 -7.14
N GLY A 113 -22.26 13.88 -8.16
CA GLY A 113 -22.18 13.44 -9.56
C GLY A 113 -20.79 13.03 -10.03
N GLU A 114 -19.90 13.98 -10.17
CA GLU A 114 -18.54 13.78 -10.67
C GLU A 114 -17.53 13.82 -9.52
N LEU A 115 -16.37 13.19 -9.74
CA LEU A 115 -15.27 13.22 -8.79
C LEU A 115 -14.57 14.57 -8.84
N VAL A 116 -14.66 15.31 -7.75
CA VAL A 116 -13.96 16.60 -7.58
C VAL A 116 -12.61 16.37 -6.91
N ASN A 117 -11.59 17.10 -7.35
CA ASN A 117 -10.29 17.07 -6.69
C ASN A 117 -10.36 17.79 -5.33
N VAL A 118 -10.37 17.00 -4.27
CA VAL A 118 -10.38 17.46 -2.87
C VAL A 118 -9.03 17.26 -2.18
N ALA A 119 -7.94 17.04 -2.94
CA ALA A 119 -6.60 16.94 -2.38
C ALA A 119 -6.22 18.22 -1.62
N PRO A 120 -5.49 18.13 -0.49
CA PRO A 120 -4.89 16.91 0.07
C PRO A 120 -5.75 16.19 1.13
N LEU A 121 -7.07 16.39 1.18
CA LEU A 121 -7.93 15.84 2.23
C LEU A 121 -7.87 14.30 2.35
N PRO A 122 -7.92 13.49 1.26
CA PRO A 122 -7.78 12.04 1.38
C PRO A 122 -6.41 11.63 1.94
N GLN A 123 -5.35 12.31 1.55
CA GLN A 123 -3.99 12.07 2.02
C GLN A 123 -3.82 12.44 3.51
N LEU A 124 -4.42 13.54 3.97
CA LEU A 124 -4.45 13.93 5.38
C LEU A 124 -5.22 12.92 6.23
N ALA A 125 -6.35 12.41 5.72
CA ALA A 125 -7.11 11.34 6.38
C ALA A 125 -6.30 10.04 6.44
N ALA A 126 -5.61 9.67 5.36
CA ALA A 126 -4.68 8.53 5.31
C ALA A 126 -3.56 8.67 6.35
N TRP A 127 -2.96 9.86 6.48
CA TRP A 127 -1.96 10.16 7.50
C TRP A 127 -2.53 10.02 8.92
N GLY A 128 -3.74 10.52 9.17
CA GLY A 128 -4.44 10.36 10.45
C GLY A 128 -4.69 8.90 10.81
N ILE A 129 -5.13 8.07 9.84
CA ILE A 129 -5.32 6.62 9.99
C ILE A 129 -4.00 5.96 10.33
N ALA A 130 -2.94 6.24 9.56
CA ALA A 130 -1.61 5.69 9.80
C ALA A 130 -1.09 6.03 11.20
N ALA A 131 -1.25 7.27 11.66
CA ALA A 131 -0.86 7.69 13.00
C ALA A 131 -1.69 7.00 14.09
N GLY A 132 -3.00 6.85 13.88
CA GLY A 132 -3.91 6.17 14.79
C GLY A 132 -3.55 4.70 15.04
N MET A 133 -2.94 4.03 14.06
CA MET A 133 -2.51 2.62 14.21
C MET A 133 -1.43 2.45 15.29
N ALA A 134 -0.59 3.45 15.57
CA ALA A 134 0.34 3.39 16.69
C ALA A 134 -0.39 3.25 18.05
N LEU A 135 -1.55 3.91 18.19
CA LEU A 135 -2.39 3.78 19.37
C LEU A 135 -3.02 2.40 19.49
N VAL A 136 -3.43 1.81 18.35
CA VAL A 136 -3.96 0.44 18.30
C VAL A 136 -2.89 -0.57 18.72
N TRP A 137 -1.67 -0.45 18.21
CA TRP A 137 -0.53 -1.28 18.61
C TRP A 137 -0.26 -1.17 20.12
N TRP A 138 -0.17 0.03 20.65
CA TRP A 138 0.07 0.27 22.09
C TRP A 138 -0.99 -0.37 22.98
N ARG A 139 -2.24 -0.37 22.52
CA ARG A 139 -3.37 -0.93 23.27
C ARG A 139 -3.45 -2.45 23.18
N ARG A 140 -3.17 -2.99 22.00
CA ARG A 140 -3.38 -4.42 21.71
C ARG A 140 -2.16 -5.27 22.03
N VAL A 141 -0.97 -4.69 22.09
CA VAL A 141 0.27 -5.43 22.36
C VAL A 141 0.85 -5.04 23.71
N PRO A 142 0.65 -5.88 24.74
CA PRO A 142 1.14 -5.61 26.08
C PRO A 142 2.66 -5.46 26.13
N GLY A 143 3.14 -4.56 27.00
CA GLY A 143 4.58 -4.36 27.25
C GLY A 143 5.29 -3.50 26.21
N LEU A 144 4.60 -3.00 25.18
CA LEU A 144 5.18 -2.01 24.26
C LEU A 144 5.28 -0.63 24.92
N SER A 145 6.45 0.00 24.85
CA SER A 145 6.58 1.40 25.20
C SER A 145 6.04 2.30 24.08
N PRO A 146 5.52 3.50 24.38
CA PRO A 146 5.01 4.42 23.37
C PRO A 146 6.00 4.73 22.25
N GLY A 147 7.29 4.94 22.56
CA GLY A 147 8.33 5.19 21.56
C GLY A 147 8.56 4.03 20.59
N VAL A 148 8.49 2.78 21.07
CA VAL A 148 8.56 1.59 20.21
C VAL A 148 7.35 1.52 19.28
N CYS A 149 6.15 1.87 19.77
CA CYS A 149 4.95 1.91 18.93
C CYS A 149 5.07 2.98 17.84
N VAL A 150 5.55 4.18 18.15
CA VAL A 150 5.77 5.25 17.15
C VAL A 150 6.77 4.80 16.10
N LEU A 151 7.94 4.31 16.52
CA LEU A 151 9.01 3.93 15.61
C LEU A 151 8.62 2.73 14.74
N GLY A 152 8.06 1.67 15.33
CA GLY A 152 7.62 0.48 14.59
C GLY A 152 6.46 0.79 13.66
N ASN A 153 5.50 1.60 14.09
CA ASN A 153 4.41 2.06 13.23
C ASN A 153 4.94 2.90 12.06
N ALA A 154 5.89 3.81 12.31
CA ALA A 154 6.49 4.60 11.24
C ALA A 154 7.22 3.71 10.20
N LEU A 155 7.91 2.65 10.63
CA LEU A 155 8.53 1.68 9.71
C LEU A 155 7.51 0.87 8.90
N ILE A 156 6.26 0.71 9.38
CA ILE A 156 5.20 0.08 8.57
C ILE A 156 4.77 1.02 7.44
N TRP A 157 4.55 2.30 7.76
CA TRP A 157 3.93 3.25 6.86
C TRP A 157 4.90 4.06 5.98
N LEU A 158 6.15 4.23 6.41
CA LEU A 158 7.17 4.98 5.67
C LEU A 158 8.23 4.01 5.16
N THR A 159 7.96 3.31 4.08
CA THR A 159 8.93 2.48 3.36
C THR A 159 9.03 2.93 1.91
N PRO A 160 10.10 2.59 1.19
CA PRO A 160 10.17 2.86 -0.25
C PRO A 160 8.96 2.31 -1.03
N PHE A 161 8.32 1.26 -0.50
CA PHE A 161 7.18 0.58 -1.12
C PHE A 161 5.81 1.21 -0.83
N THR A 162 5.75 2.17 0.08
CA THR A 162 4.53 2.94 0.38
C THR A 162 4.55 4.34 -0.24
N LEU A 163 5.63 4.73 -0.93
CA LEU A 163 5.75 6.02 -1.62
C LEU A 163 4.56 6.27 -2.55
N GLN A 164 4.26 5.30 -3.43
CA GLN A 164 3.14 5.41 -4.35
C GLN A 164 1.81 5.54 -3.62
N ASN A 165 1.59 4.76 -2.55
CA ASN A 165 0.33 4.77 -1.79
C ASN A 165 -0.02 6.16 -1.25
N PHE A 166 0.97 6.94 -0.82
CA PHE A 166 0.78 8.30 -0.34
C PHE A 166 0.87 9.37 -1.44
N SER A 167 1.42 9.03 -2.62
CA SER A 167 1.53 9.95 -3.76
C SER A 167 0.19 10.18 -4.45
N TYR A 168 -0.71 9.17 -4.42
CA TYR A 168 -2.04 9.33 -4.99
C TYR A 168 -2.89 10.32 -4.20
N ALA A 169 -3.46 11.31 -4.90
CA ALA A 169 -4.35 12.30 -4.32
C ALA A 169 -5.68 11.68 -3.86
N TYR A 170 -6.17 10.66 -4.57
CA TYR A 170 -7.44 10.01 -4.27
C TYR A 170 -7.27 8.66 -3.58
N ASP A 171 -6.44 7.77 -4.14
CA ASP A 171 -6.29 6.38 -3.70
C ASP A 171 -5.60 6.23 -2.34
N SER A 172 -4.90 7.26 -1.84
CA SER A 172 -4.18 7.22 -0.55
C SER A 172 -5.08 6.85 0.63
N LEU A 173 -6.30 7.38 0.68
CA LEU A 173 -7.25 7.09 1.76
C LEU A 173 -7.77 5.64 1.70
N PRO A 174 -8.37 5.14 0.61
CA PRO A 174 -8.82 3.75 0.55
C PRO A 174 -7.66 2.75 0.71
N MET A 175 -6.48 3.02 0.16
CA MET A 175 -5.31 2.16 0.39
C MET A 175 -4.93 2.11 1.88
N SER A 176 -4.92 3.25 2.57
CA SER A 176 -4.61 3.30 4.00
C SER A 176 -5.68 2.65 4.87
N LEU A 177 -6.96 2.76 4.50
CA LEU A 177 -8.06 2.03 5.15
C LEU A 177 -7.89 0.51 5.00
N GLY A 178 -7.51 0.04 3.80
CA GLY A 178 -7.23 -1.37 3.55
C GLY A 178 -6.09 -1.88 4.43
N LEU A 179 -4.95 -1.17 4.46
CA LEU A 179 -3.78 -1.52 5.28
C LEU A 179 -4.12 -1.54 6.78
N ALA A 180 -4.81 -0.51 7.28
CA ALA A 180 -5.22 -0.42 8.68
C ALA A 180 -6.20 -1.55 9.05
N SER A 181 -7.14 -1.90 8.17
CA SER A 181 -8.09 -2.99 8.37
C SER A 181 -7.38 -4.33 8.48
N ALA A 182 -6.43 -4.62 7.60
CA ALA A 182 -5.62 -5.84 7.64
C ALA A 182 -4.77 -5.94 8.93
N MET A 183 -4.14 -4.84 9.34
CA MET A 183 -3.41 -4.78 10.62
C MET A 183 -4.34 -4.99 11.81
N LEU A 184 -5.49 -4.33 11.82
CA LEU A 184 -6.47 -4.46 12.91
C LEU A 184 -7.01 -5.89 13.00
N ALA A 185 -7.31 -6.54 11.88
CA ALA A 185 -7.71 -7.95 11.84
C ALA A 185 -6.67 -8.86 12.49
N SER A 186 -5.37 -8.68 12.17
CA SER A 186 -4.29 -9.44 12.80
C SER A 186 -4.20 -9.19 14.31
N LEU A 187 -4.33 -7.93 14.75
CA LEU A 187 -4.22 -7.55 16.17
C LEU A 187 -5.42 -8.02 17.02
N ILE A 188 -6.62 -8.13 16.42
CA ILE A 188 -7.83 -8.65 17.11
C ILE A 188 -7.69 -10.14 17.38
N LEU A 189 -7.13 -10.89 16.44
CA LEU A 189 -6.95 -12.34 16.56
C LEU A 189 -5.76 -12.74 17.45
N ARG A 190 -5.02 -11.77 17.98
CA ARG A 190 -3.84 -12.06 18.79
C ARG A 190 -4.22 -12.71 20.12
N PRO A 191 -3.60 -13.86 20.48
CA PRO A 191 -3.85 -14.53 21.77
C PRO A 191 -3.47 -13.62 22.96
N GLY A 192 -4.24 -13.66 24.03
CA GLY A 192 -3.92 -12.98 25.30
C GLY A 192 -4.56 -11.60 25.50
N VAL A 193 -5.33 -11.09 24.55
CA VAL A 193 -6.11 -9.85 24.72
C VAL A 193 -7.38 -10.08 25.54
N HIS A 194 -7.90 -11.33 25.56
CA HIS A 194 -9.11 -11.69 26.27
C HIS A 194 -8.79 -12.51 27.53
N GLY A 195 -9.29 -12.08 28.67
CA GLY A 195 -9.15 -12.81 29.95
C GLY A 195 -9.81 -14.20 29.91
N PRO A 196 -9.39 -15.14 30.81
CA PRO A 196 -9.84 -16.53 30.79
C PRO A 196 -11.36 -16.71 30.98
N VAL A 197 -12.02 -15.79 31.66
CA VAL A 197 -13.46 -15.86 31.96
C VAL A 197 -14.35 -15.60 30.72
N GLN A 198 -13.87 -14.86 29.72
CA GLN A 198 -14.64 -14.53 28.52
C GLN A 198 -14.45 -15.50 27.36
N ARG A 199 -13.51 -16.48 27.48
CA ARG A 199 -13.20 -17.44 26.42
C ARG A 199 -14.36 -18.41 26.09
N SER A 200 -15.31 -18.61 27.00
CA SER A 200 -16.29 -19.69 26.86
C SER A 200 -17.52 -19.32 26.04
N GLN A 201 -18.00 -18.08 26.10
CA GLN A 201 -19.33 -17.76 25.55
C GLN A 201 -19.37 -17.10 24.15
N ARG A 202 -18.26 -16.53 23.64
CA ARG A 202 -18.28 -15.80 22.34
C ARG A 202 -16.99 -15.96 21.50
N ARG A 203 -16.53 -17.19 21.29
CA ARG A 203 -15.27 -17.48 20.54
C ARG A 203 -15.27 -17.03 19.07
N TRP A 204 -16.43 -16.89 18.45
CA TRP A 204 -16.58 -16.59 17.02
C TRP A 204 -16.56 -15.09 16.68
N GLN A 205 -16.86 -14.20 17.63
CA GLN A 205 -16.96 -12.76 17.36
C GLN A 205 -15.66 -12.12 16.85
N PRO A 206 -14.47 -12.35 17.47
CA PRO A 206 -13.21 -11.84 16.93
C PRO A 206 -12.92 -12.34 15.51
N SER A 207 -13.31 -13.59 15.21
CA SER A 207 -13.13 -14.17 13.86
C SER A 207 -14.04 -13.52 12.83
N LEU A 208 -15.31 -13.27 13.16
CA LEU A 208 -16.23 -12.56 12.26
C LEU A 208 -15.81 -11.11 12.05
N MET A 209 -15.35 -10.43 13.12
CA MET A 209 -14.85 -9.06 12.98
C MET A 209 -13.58 -9.03 12.11
N ALA A 210 -12.66 -9.99 12.31
CA ALA A 210 -11.48 -10.10 11.47
C ALA A 210 -11.84 -10.42 10.01
N LEU A 211 -12.82 -11.29 9.76
CA LEU A 211 -13.33 -11.59 8.43
C LEU A 211 -13.91 -10.33 7.76
N GLY A 212 -14.73 -9.56 8.46
CA GLY A 212 -15.27 -8.29 7.96
C GLY A 212 -14.18 -7.27 7.63
N LEU A 213 -13.13 -7.17 8.47
CA LEU A 213 -11.98 -6.30 8.24
C LEU A 213 -11.13 -6.77 7.05
N LEU A 214 -10.96 -8.08 6.85
CA LEU A 214 -10.27 -8.63 5.68
C LEU A 214 -11.05 -8.39 4.39
N LEU A 215 -12.37 -8.52 4.40
CA LEU A 215 -13.23 -8.16 3.27
C LEU A 215 -13.13 -6.67 2.96
N LEU A 216 -13.17 -5.80 3.98
CA LEU A 216 -12.97 -4.37 3.80
C LEU A 216 -11.59 -4.07 3.20
N ALA A 217 -10.54 -4.76 3.68
CA ALA A 217 -9.20 -4.62 3.14
C ALA A 217 -9.15 -4.99 1.65
N LEU A 218 -9.72 -6.12 1.24
CA LEU A 218 -9.79 -6.55 -0.15
C LEU A 218 -10.61 -5.59 -1.02
N CYS A 219 -11.76 -5.12 -0.53
CA CYS A 219 -12.63 -4.18 -1.24
C CYS A 219 -12.06 -2.75 -1.32
N CYS A 220 -11.08 -2.40 -0.50
CA CYS A 220 -10.33 -1.14 -0.57
C CYS A 220 -9.04 -1.28 -1.35
N TYR A 221 -8.21 -2.29 -1.00
CA TYR A 221 -6.86 -2.45 -1.52
C TYR A 221 -6.33 -3.89 -1.33
N GLN A 222 -6.40 -4.71 -2.36
CA GLN A 222 -6.10 -6.14 -2.30
C GLN A 222 -4.72 -6.47 -1.70
N PRO A 223 -3.60 -5.74 -2.03
CA PRO A 223 -2.29 -6.02 -1.44
C PRO A 223 -2.22 -5.85 0.08
N ALA A 224 -3.20 -5.21 0.72
CA ALA A 224 -3.29 -5.09 2.17
C ALA A 224 -3.33 -6.46 2.88
N LEU A 225 -3.81 -7.51 2.20
CA LEU A 225 -3.83 -8.88 2.73
C LEU A 225 -2.42 -9.37 3.09
N ASN A 226 -1.38 -8.93 2.38
CA ASN A 226 0.02 -9.27 2.66
C ASN A 226 0.44 -8.82 4.07
N VAL A 227 -0.06 -7.67 4.52
CA VAL A 227 0.18 -7.14 5.87
C VAL A 227 -0.38 -8.09 6.94
N PHE A 228 -1.61 -8.60 6.73
CA PHE A 228 -2.22 -9.56 7.64
C PHE A 228 -1.43 -10.87 7.71
N LEU A 229 -1.00 -11.41 6.56
CA LEU A 229 -0.22 -12.66 6.48
C LEU A 229 1.12 -12.52 7.19
N VAL A 230 1.87 -11.46 6.90
CA VAL A 230 3.18 -11.18 7.52
C VAL A 230 3.05 -11.03 9.04
N LEU A 231 2.09 -10.22 9.51
CA LEU A 231 1.89 -10.02 10.95
C LEU A 231 1.43 -11.29 11.66
N SER A 232 0.65 -12.14 10.98
CA SER A 232 0.20 -13.43 11.51
C SER A 232 1.36 -14.41 11.72
N LEU A 233 2.29 -14.50 10.75
CA LEU A 233 3.48 -15.32 10.85
C LEU A 233 4.48 -14.78 11.88
N LEU A 234 4.67 -13.46 11.94
CA LEU A 234 5.50 -12.83 12.96
C LEU A 234 4.96 -13.08 14.38
N ASP A 235 3.64 -13.04 14.55
CA ASP A 235 3.02 -13.32 15.85
C ASP A 235 3.24 -14.78 16.28
N ALA A 236 3.15 -15.75 15.36
CA ALA A 236 3.48 -17.16 15.62
C ALA A 236 4.97 -17.34 15.93
N LEU A 237 5.86 -16.74 15.12
CA LEU A 237 7.32 -16.86 15.26
C LEU A 237 7.83 -16.28 16.58
N MET A 238 7.29 -15.14 17.00
CA MET A 238 7.77 -14.41 18.19
C MET A 238 7.12 -14.88 19.50
N GLY A 239 6.07 -15.69 19.42
CA GLY A 239 5.41 -16.37 20.51
C GLY A 239 4.82 -15.40 21.55
N SER A 240 3.55 -15.09 21.43
CA SER A 240 2.82 -14.34 22.47
C SER A 240 2.50 -15.27 23.62
N ARG A 241 3.14 -15.09 24.79
CA ARG A 241 2.70 -15.79 26.01
C ARG A 241 1.29 -15.35 26.41
N PRO A 242 0.35 -16.27 26.68
CA PRO A 242 -0.91 -15.91 27.33
C PRO A 242 -0.62 -15.27 28.70
N ARG A 243 -1.23 -14.13 28.99
CA ARG A 243 -1.12 -13.44 30.31
C ARG A 243 -1.51 -14.31 31.51
N GLY A 244 -2.28 -15.39 31.28
CA GLY A 244 -2.72 -16.32 32.32
C GLY A 244 -1.58 -17.10 32.97
N VAL A 245 -0.48 -17.34 32.25
CA VAL A 245 0.69 -18.09 32.76
C VAL A 245 1.52 -17.23 33.72
N GLU A 246 1.72 -15.92 33.41
CA GLU A 246 2.45 -15.00 34.32
C GLU A 246 1.74 -14.79 35.66
N ARG A 247 0.40 -14.77 35.66
CA ARG A 247 -0.38 -14.56 36.88
C ARG A 247 -0.43 -15.83 37.74
N ARG A 248 -0.49 -17.01 37.11
CA ARG A 248 -0.35 -18.30 37.80
C ARG A 248 1.04 -18.50 38.36
N GLU A 249 2.11 -18.19 37.59
CA GLU A 249 3.51 -18.26 38.09
C GLU A 249 3.76 -17.33 39.29
N ALA A 250 3.01 -16.23 39.43
CA ALA A 250 3.06 -15.33 40.58
C ALA A 250 2.23 -15.84 41.78
N GLU A 251 1.13 -16.53 41.54
CA GLU A 251 0.24 -17.07 42.59
C GLU A 251 0.67 -18.50 43.05
N GLU A 252 1.34 -19.30 42.19
CA GLU A 252 1.72 -20.69 42.46
C GLU A 252 3.13 -20.88 43.04
N ARG A 253 3.86 -19.80 43.38
CA ARG A 253 5.15 -19.94 44.11
C ARG A 253 5.05 -20.62 45.47
N ASN A 254 3.85 -21.00 45.89
CA ASN A 254 3.59 -21.61 47.20
C ASN A 254 3.26 -23.13 47.18
N THR A 255 3.32 -23.81 46.02
CA THR A 255 3.07 -25.27 45.98
C THR A 255 4.02 -25.98 45.01
N GLU A 256 5.12 -26.52 45.53
CA GLU A 256 6.20 -27.12 44.73
C GLU A 256 5.94 -28.49 44.12
N GLU A 257 5.03 -29.31 44.66
CA GLU A 257 4.88 -30.71 44.25
C GLU A 257 3.97 -30.99 43.05
N ARG A 258 3.05 -30.11 42.68
CA ARG A 258 2.21 -30.22 41.47
C ARG A 258 2.88 -29.86 40.15
N LYS A 259 4.09 -29.31 40.22
CA LYS A 259 4.79 -28.71 39.06
C LYS A 259 5.39 -29.68 38.07
N PHE A 260 5.62 -30.93 38.47
CA PHE A 260 6.44 -31.86 37.67
C PHE A 260 5.66 -32.55 36.52
N GLU A 261 4.37 -32.78 36.67
CA GLU A 261 3.54 -33.42 35.62
C GLU A 261 2.87 -32.41 34.69
N GLU A 262 2.48 -31.22 35.18
CA GLU A 262 1.86 -30.15 34.37
C GLU A 262 2.84 -29.50 33.36
N GLY A 263 4.14 -29.49 33.66
CA GLY A 263 5.14 -28.86 32.76
C GLY A 263 5.37 -29.57 31.43
N LYS A 264 5.08 -30.88 31.34
CA LYS A 264 5.23 -31.66 30.10
C LYS A 264 4.07 -31.46 29.13
N THR A 265 2.86 -31.31 29.63
CA THR A 265 1.65 -31.09 28.83
C THR A 265 1.54 -29.65 28.30
N GLU A 266 1.88 -28.62 29.09
CA GLU A 266 1.73 -27.22 28.74
C GLU A 266 2.57 -26.76 27.53
N GLN A 267 3.72 -27.38 27.30
CA GLN A 267 4.67 -26.93 26.27
C GLN A 267 4.39 -27.58 24.91
N SER A 268 3.94 -28.79 24.86
CA SER A 268 3.40 -29.41 23.64
C SER A 268 2.17 -28.64 23.17
N GLU A 269 1.32 -28.19 24.09
CA GLU A 269 0.16 -27.37 23.79
C GLU A 269 0.52 -26.01 23.15
N SER A 270 1.68 -25.40 23.45
CA SER A 270 2.04 -24.06 22.95
C SER A 270 2.33 -24.03 21.45
N VAL A 271 3.00 -25.03 20.89
CA VAL A 271 3.31 -25.12 19.45
C VAL A 271 2.04 -25.45 18.66
N TRP A 272 1.27 -26.39 19.14
CA TRP A 272 -0.02 -26.75 18.53
C TRP A 272 -1.02 -25.59 18.56
N CYS A 273 -1.08 -24.82 19.65
CA CYS A 273 -1.89 -23.61 19.73
C CYS A 273 -1.47 -22.56 18.70
N ALA A 274 -0.16 -22.40 18.43
CA ALA A 274 0.33 -21.49 17.40
C ALA A 274 -0.05 -21.96 15.98
N TRP A 275 0.06 -23.27 15.71
CA TRP A 275 -0.41 -23.85 14.44
C TRP A 275 -1.92 -23.71 14.26
N LEU A 276 -2.71 -24.00 15.28
CA LEU A 276 -4.17 -23.83 15.23
C LEU A 276 -4.56 -22.36 15.00
N ALA A 277 -3.84 -21.42 15.64
CA ALA A 277 -4.06 -19.99 15.41
C ALA A 277 -3.71 -19.58 13.97
N LEU A 278 -2.63 -20.14 13.39
CA LEU A 278 -2.27 -19.90 11.99
C LEU A 278 -3.29 -20.53 11.03
N LEU A 279 -3.74 -21.75 11.30
CA LEU A 279 -4.79 -22.42 10.51
C LEU A 279 -6.11 -21.64 10.56
N GLN A 280 -6.51 -21.14 11.73
CA GLN A 280 -7.67 -20.25 11.87
C GLN A 280 -7.50 -18.98 11.01
N ARG A 281 -6.34 -18.33 11.07
CA ARG A 281 -6.04 -17.13 10.28
C ARG A 281 -6.01 -17.42 8.78
N GLY A 282 -5.42 -18.54 8.36
CA GLY A 282 -5.44 -19.03 6.98
C GLY A 282 -6.86 -19.32 6.50
N GLY A 283 -7.67 -19.97 7.32
CA GLY A 283 -9.09 -20.23 7.05
C GLY A 283 -9.90 -18.94 6.88
N LEU A 284 -9.62 -17.89 7.67
CA LEU A 284 -10.26 -16.58 7.51
C LEU A 284 -9.83 -15.88 6.23
N VAL A 285 -8.56 -15.99 5.83
CA VAL A 285 -8.10 -15.47 4.53
C VAL A 285 -8.80 -16.18 3.38
N LEU A 286 -8.87 -17.51 3.44
CA LEU A 286 -9.58 -18.30 2.43
C LEU A 286 -11.06 -17.93 2.37
N ALA A 287 -11.73 -17.81 3.51
CA ALA A 287 -13.14 -17.38 3.57
C ALA A 287 -13.32 -15.96 3.00
N ALA A 288 -12.43 -15.02 3.32
CA ALA A 288 -12.47 -13.68 2.76
C ALA A 288 -12.29 -13.68 1.24
N LEU A 289 -11.35 -14.49 0.71
CA LEU A 289 -11.16 -14.64 -0.74
C LEU A 289 -12.36 -15.29 -1.41
N LEU A 290 -12.92 -16.36 -0.84
CA LEU A 290 -14.11 -17.04 -1.37
C LEU A 290 -15.34 -16.14 -1.43
N LEU A 291 -15.47 -15.19 -0.50
CA LEU A 291 -16.53 -14.18 -0.52
C LEU A 291 -16.23 -13.03 -1.48
N TYR A 292 -14.95 -12.64 -1.60
CA TYR A 292 -14.52 -11.53 -2.43
C TYR A 292 -14.47 -11.88 -3.92
N LEU A 293 -14.02 -13.09 -4.31
CA LEU A 293 -13.84 -13.48 -5.70
C LEU A 293 -15.13 -13.40 -6.54
N PRO A 294 -16.30 -13.91 -6.07
CA PRO A 294 -17.56 -13.73 -6.79
C PRO A 294 -17.92 -12.26 -6.95
N LEU A 295 -17.73 -11.45 -5.90
CA LEU A 295 -17.99 -10.02 -5.94
C LEU A 295 -17.08 -9.31 -6.97
N SER A 296 -15.81 -9.66 -7.02
CA SER A 296 -14.88 -9.09 -7.99
C SER A 296 -15.28 -9.44 -9.42
N ARG A 297 -15.66 -10.68 -9.70
CA ARG A 297 -16.12 -11.12 -11.04
C ARG A 297 -17.35 -10.39 -11.53
N LEU A 298 -18.26 -10.02 -10.62
CA LEU A 298 -19.45 -9.25 -10.96
C LEU A 298 -19.17 -7.78 -11.27
N LEU A 299 -18.09 -7.22 -10.72
CA LEU A 299 -17.76 -5.79 -10.80
C LEU A 299 -16.70 -5.46 -11.85
N VAL A 300 -15.79 -6.39 -12.13
CA VAL A 300 -14.69 -6.16 -13.09
C VAL A 300 -15.23 -6.11 -14.50
N ALA A 301 -15.06 -4.96 -15.16
CA ALA A 301 -15.52 -4.72 -16.52
C ALA A 301 -14.41 -4.30 -17.49
N GLY A 302 -13.18 -4.08 -17.01
CA GLY A 302 -12.06 -3.64 -17.85
C GLY A 302 -11.13 -4.80 -18.21
N ASP A 303 -10.66 -4.85 -19.47
CA ASP A 303 -9.75 -5.89 -20.00
C ASP A 303 -8.49 -6.04 -19.12
N TYR A 304 -7.88 -4.92 -18.72
CA TYR A 304 -6.72 -4.91 -17.82
C TYR A 304 -6.98 -5.62 -16.49
N SER A 305 -8.11 -5.34 -15.87
CA SER A 305 -8.46 -5.93 -14.58
C SER A 305 -8.90 -7.39 -14.70
N GLN A 306 -9.44 -7.79 -15.84
CA GLN A 306 -9.76 -9.19 -16.13
C GLN A 306 -8.46 -9.99 -16.30
N GLN A 307 -7.55 -9.55 -17.16
CA GLN A 307 -6.27 -10.20 -17.42
C GLN A 307 -5.42 -10.39 -16.15
N HIS A 308 -5.26 -9.32 -15.35
CA HIS A 308 -4.50 -9.38 -14.10
C HIS A 308 -5.27 -9.98 -12.91
N GLY A 309 -6.52 -10.37 -13.09
CA GLY A 309 -7.36 -11.06 -12.09
C GLY A 309 -7.38 -12.58 -12.24
N GLU A 310 -6.86 -13.12 -13.34
CA GLU A 310 -6.81 -14.55 -13.60
C GLU A 310 -5.82 -15.25 -12.65
N MET A 311 -6.17 -16.47 -12.22
CA MET A 311 -5.32 -17.28 -11.35
C MET A 311 -4.61 -18.36 -12.14
N LEU A 312 -3.43 -18.75 -11.69
CA LEU A 312 -2.70 -19.89 -12.23
C LEU A 312 -3.55 -21.16 -12.20
N SER A 313 -3.46 -21.97 -13.26
CA SER A 313 -4.10 -23.27 -13.30
C SER A 313 -3.48 -24.22 -12.28
N LEU A 314 -4.33 -24.87 -11.49
CA LEU A 314 -3.90 -25.89 -10.51
C LEU A 314 -3.83 -27.30 -11.12
N GLY A 315 -4.23 -27.48 -12.38
CA GLY A 315 -4.29 -28.79 -13.04
C GLY A 315 -2.93 -29.33 -13.51
N ASP A 316 -1.93 -28.46 -13.68
CA ASP A 316 -0.57 -28.85 -14.11
C ASP A 316 0.45 -28.43 -13.05
N LEU A 317 0.84 -29.37 -12.19
CA LEU A 317 1.76 -29.10 -11.08
C LEU A 317 3.16 -28.63 -11.54
N PRO A 318 3.81 -29.24 -12.57
CA PRO A 318 5.08 -28.74 -13.09
C PRO A 318 5.00 -27.30 -13.58
N ALA A 319 3.99 -26.95 -14.38
CA ALA A 319 3.78 -25.60 -14.88
C ALA A 319 3.50 -24.59 -13.73
N LEU A 320 2.70 -24.99 -12.72
CA LEU A 320 2.44 -24.20 -11.54
C LEU A 320 3.73 -23.89 -10.75
N LEU A 321 4.59 -24.89 -10.54
CA LEU A 321 5.85 -24.71 -9.81
C LEU A 321 6.81 -23.79 -10.57
N ALA A 322 6.92 -23.96 -11.90
CA ALA A 322 7.74 -23.09 -12.74
C ALA A 322 7.25 -21.64 -12.74
N ALA A 323 5.93 -21.43 -12.83
CA ALA A 323 5.33 -20.09 -12.74
C ALA A 323 5.58 -19.45 -11.36
N LEU A 324 5.42 -20.19 -10.26
CA LEU A 324 5.69 -19.69 -8.91
C LEU A 324 7.17 -19.33 -8.71
N GLU A 325 8.10 -20.11 -9.25
CA GLU A 325 9.53 -19.79 -9.23
C GLU A 325 9.80 -18.47 -9.97
N GLN A 326 9.28 -18.34 -11.18
CA GLN A 326 9.40 -17.13 -12.00
C GLN A 326 8.80 -15.91 -11.28
N HIS A 327 7.59 -16.04 -10.73
CA HIS A 327 6.93 -14.95 -9.99
C HIS A 327 7.72 -14.56 -8.75
N LEU A 328 8.26 -15.53 -8.01
CA LEU A 328 9.09 -15.24 -6.84
C LEU A 328 10.39 -14.52 -7.22
N ALA A 329 11.02 -14.93 -8.35
CA ALA A 329 12.21 -14.25 -8.86
C ALA A 329 11.91 -12.79 -9.26
N GLN A 330 10.81 -12.54 -9.98
CA GLN A 330 10.36 -11.20 -10.35
C GLN A 330 10.03 -10.35 -9.11
N ALA A 331 9.33 -10.93 -8.14
CA ALA A 331 8.97 -10.29 -6.89
C ALA A 331 10.20 -9.88 -6.06
N LEU A 332 11.21 -10.76 -5.98
CA LEU A 332 12.49 -10.47 -5.32
C LEU A 332 13.29 -9.40 -6.08
N ALA A 333 13.24 -9.41 -7.41
CA ALA A 333 13.84 -8.36 -8.24
C ALA A 333 13.17 -7.00 -7.97
N ALA A 334 11.83 -6.95 -7.88
CA ALA A 334 11.10 -5.74 -7.54
C ALA A 334 11.46 -5.23 -6.11
N LEU A 335 11.60 -6.14 -5.14
CA LEU A 335 12.06 -5.79 -3.79
C LEU A 335 13.47 -5.19 -3.81
N ARG A 336 14.42 -5.84 -4.50
CA ARG A 336 15.80 -5.34 -4.65
C ARG A 336 15.84 -4.00 -5.38
N GLY A 337 15.03 -3.85 -6.43
CA GLY A 337 14.92 -2.63 -7.22
C GLY A 337 14.45 -1.40 -6.43
N GLY A 338 13.69 -1.60 -5.35
CA GLY A 338 13.21 -0.52 -4.47
C GLY A 338 14.15 -0.16 -3.32
N LEU A 339 15.17 -0.98 -3.03
CA LEU A 339 16.10 -0.80 -1.91
C LEU A 339 17.48 -0.36 -2.40
N ASP A 340 18.01 0.69 -1.82
CA ASP A 340 19.44 1.02 -1.91
C ASP A 340 20.25 0.18 -0.92
N LEU A 341 21.57 0.15 -1.09
CA LEU A 341 22.49 -0.63 -0.26
C LEU A 341 22.31 -0.34 1.24
N VAL A 342 22.15 0.92 1.62
CA VAL A 342 22.01 1.33 3.02
C VAL A 342 20.68 0.87 3.58
N SER A 343 19.58 1.11 2.87
CA SER A 343 18.23 0.64 3.25
C SER A 343 18.18 -0.89 3.36
N GLY A 344 18.80 -1.59 2.41
CA GLY A 344 18.90 -3.05 2.41
C GLY A 344 19.72 -3.58 3.61
N ALA A 345 20.88 -3.00 3.87
CA ALA A 345 21.74 -3.39 4.98
C ALA A 345 21.09 -3.13 6.35
N LEU A 346 20.48 -1.94 6.55
CA LEU A 346 19.78 -1.61 7.80
C LEU A 346 18.55 -2.50 8.01
N SER A 347 17.77 -2.74 6.96
CA SER A 347 16.62 -3.65 7.02
C SER A 347 17.04 -5.07 7.35
N GLY A 348 18.06 -5.59 6.64
CA GLY A 348 18.64 -6.91 6.90
C GLY A 348 19.16 -7.03 8.34
N SER A 349 19.91 -6.04 8.83
CA SER A 349 20.40 -6.01 10.21
C SER A 349 19.27 -6.02 11.24
N LEU A 350 18.21 -5.21 11.01
CA LEU A 350 17.03 -5.19 11.87
C LEU A 350 16.37 -6.57 11.94
N LEU A 351 16.16 -7.21 10.77
CA LEU A 351 15.51 -8.52 10.68
C LEU A 351 16.37 -9.63 11.27
N VAL A 352 17.68 -9.68 10.97
CA VAL A 352 18.59 -10.67 11.53
C VAL A 352 18.61 -10.60 13.05
N VAL A 353 18.70 -9.39 13.61
CA VAL A 353 18.70 -9.21 15.08
C VAL A 353 17.34 -9.55 15.68
N ALA A 354 16.23 -9.10 15.07
CA ALA A 354 14.89 -9.34 15.60
C ALA A 354 14.47 -10.81 15.51
N LEU A 355 14.64 -11.45 14.34
CA LEU A 355 14.28 -12.84 14.09
C LEU A 355 15.27 -13.80 14.76
N GLY A 356 16.57 -13.51 14.69
CA GLY A 356 17.62 -14.27 15.39
C GLY A 356 17.37 -14.32 16.89
N ALA A 357 17.02 -13.18 17.50
CA ALA A 357 16.64 -13.13 18.91
C ALA A 357 15.37 -13.94 19.22
N ALA A 358 14.40 -14.02 18.29
CA ALA A 358 13.22 -14.87 18.44
C ALA A 358 13.57 -16.37 18.39
N LEU A 359 14.43 -16.75 17.45
CA LEU A 359 14.90 -18.15 17.31
C LEU A 359 15.76 -18.61 18.51
N MET A 360 16.70 -17.76 18.96
CA MET A 360 17.59 -18.08 20.09
C MET A 360 16.84 -18.20 21.43
N THR A 361 15.78 -17.41 21.65
CA THR A 361 15.01 -17.48 22.90
C THR A 361 14.23 -18.79 23.05
N ALA A 362 14.01 -19.53 21.97
CA ALA A 362 13.46 -20.88 22.03
C ALA A 362 14.42 -21.84 22.76
N GLY A 363 15.72 -21.82 22.43
CA GLY A 363 16.72 -22.69 23.05
C GLY A 363 16.97 -22.40 24.53
N ARG A 364 17.17 -21.13 24.90
CA ARG A 364 17.52 -20.73 26.28
C ARG A 364 16.42 -20.95 27.32
N ARG A 365 15.15 -21.06 26.91
CA ARG A 365 14.03 -21.37 27.83
C ARG A 365 13.99 -22.83 28.23
N HIS A 366 14.71 -23.69 27.49
CA HIS A 366 14.72 -25.13 27.69
C HIS A 366 15.82 -25.61 28.65
N ASP A 367 16.92 -24.86 28.82
CA ASP A 367 17.98 -25.22 29.77
C ASP A 367 17.50 -25.23 31.23
N ALA A 368 16.37 -24.57 31.51
CA ALA A 368 15.78 -24.50 32.85
C ALA A 368 14.67 -25.55 33.10
N ARG A 369 14.27 -26.38 32.11
CA ARG A 369 13.18 -27.36 32.23
C ARG A 369 13.56 -28.63 31.45
N GLN A 370 13.30 -29.80 32.01
CA GLN A 370 13.51 -31.12 31.38
C GLN A 370 12.53 -31.36 30.22
N VAL A 371 12.75 -30.69 29.07
CA VAL A 371 11.92 -30.86 27.86
C VAL A 371 12.49 -31.95 26.98
N SER A 372 11.62 -32.77 26.37
CA SER A 372 12.09 -33.83 25.47
C SER A 372 12.74 -33.26 24.23
N SER A 373 13.81 -33.89 23.74
CA SER A 373 14.54 -33.48 22.54
C SER A 373 13.64 -33.37 21.30
N ARG A 374 12.63 -34.22 21.17
CA ARG A 374 11.65 -34.22 20.08
C ARG A 374 10.80 -32.95 20.06
N GLN A 375 10.34 -32.48 21.23
CA GLN A 375 9.54 -31.26 21.32
C GLN A 375 10.34 -30.01 20.95
N LEU A 376 11.60 -29.96 21.39
CA LEU A 376 12.52 -28.87 21.03
C LEU A 376 12.79 -28.82 19.52
N THR A 377 12.98 -29.99 18.90
CA THR A 377 13.17 -30.10 17.45
C THR A 377 11.93 -29.63 16.70
N LEU A 378 10.72 -30.04 17.09
CA LEU A 378 9.47 -29.63 16.48
C LEU A 378 9.27 -28.10 16.58
N GLU A 379 9.57 -27.51 17.73
CA GLU A 379 9.46 -26.05 17.91
C GLU A 379 10.45 -25.30 17.01
N ARG A 380 11.69 -25.76 16.92
CA ARG A 380 12.72 -25.16 16.04
C ARG A 380 12.33 -25.27 14.56
N LEU A 381 11.89 -26.45 14.13
CA LEU A 381 11.42 -26.66 12.75
C LEU A 381 10.18 -25.82 12.42
N SER A 382 9.22 -25.72 13.33
CA SER A 382 8.03 -24.87 13.13
C SER A 382 8.41 -23.40 12.99
N ARG A 383 9.31 -22.90 13.83
CA ARG A 383 9.78 -21.49 13.74
C ARG A 383 10.58 -21.24 12.47
N LEU A 384 11.43 -22.19 12.05
CA LEU A 384 12.13 -22.09 10.79
C LEU A 384 11.15 -22.04 9.61
N LEU A 385 10.16 -22.91 9.60
CA LEU A 385 9.11 -22.92 8.57
C LEU A 385 8.32 -21.61 8.54
N TRP A 386 7.93 -21.06 9.70
CA TRP A 386 7.24 -19.77 9.76
C TRP A 386 8.13 -18.61 9.27
N ALA A 387 9.44 -18.66 9.57
CA ALA A 387 10.38 -17.68 9.05
C ALA A 387 10.55 -17.78 7.52
N LEU A 388 10.58 -18.99 6.96
CA LEU A 388 10.60 -19.21 5.50
C LEU A 388 9.30 -18.76 4.82
N LEU A 389 8.15 -19.01 5.46
CA LEU A 389 6.84 -18.58 4.95
C LEU A 389 6.66 -17.04 4.95
N LEU A 390 7.48 -16.28 5.71
CA LEU A 390 7.48 -14.83 5.61
C LEU A 390 7.83 -14.33 4.21
N ILE A 391 8.68 -15.07 3.47
CA ILE A 391 9.11 -14.69 2.11
C ILE A 391 7.88 -14.64 1.18
N PRO A 392 7.15 -15.74 0.91
CA PRO A 392 5.97 -15.66 0.04
C PRO A 392 4.84 -14.80 0.63
N ALA A 393 4.73 -14.66 1.95
CA ALA A 393 3.72 -13.82 2.59
C ALA A 393 3.88 -12.31 2.28
N LEU A 394 5.07 -11.85 1.89
CA LEU A 394 5.30 -10.46 1.47
C LEU A 394 4.45 -10.08 0.26
N TRP A 395 4.16 -11.02 -0.62
CA TRP A 395 3.35 -10.84 -1.82
C TRP A 395 2.00 -11.56 -1.75
N GLY A 396 1.87 -12.53 -0.84
CA GLY A 396 0.64 -13.26 -0.56
C GLY A 396 0.01 -13.88 -1.81
N PRO A 397 -1.33 -13.73 -1.98
CA PRO A 397 -2.05 -14.33 -3.10
C PRO A 397 -1.63 -13.82 -4.49
N MET A 398 -0.93 -12.68 -4.57
CA MET A 398 -0.46 -12.16 -5.87
C MET A 398 0.46 -13.13 -6.61
N LEU A 399 1.21 -13.97 -5.88
CA LEU A 399 2.05 -15.01 -6.50
C LEU A 399 1.24 -16.05 -7.27
N MET A 400 -0.05 -16.18 -6.98
CA MET A 400 -0.97 -17.13 -7.61
C MET A 400 -1.70 -16.57 -8.83
N LEU A 401 -1.50 -15.29 -9.17
CA LEU A 401 -2.08 -14.69 -10.38
C LEU A 401 -1.36 -15.19 -11.62
N ALA A 402 -2.06 -15.31 -12.75
CA ALA A 402 -1.46 -15.70 -14.04
C ALA A 402 -0.47 -14.62 -14.52
N GLU A 403 -0.85 -13.35 -14.39
CA GLU A 403 -0.02 -12.19 -14.71
C GLU A 403 0.11 -11.26 -13.48
N PRO A 404 1.02 -11.56 -12.55
CA PRO A 404 1.16 -10.77 -11.35
C PRO A 404 1.83 -9.41 -11.63
N VAL A 405 1.34 -8.36 -10.98
CA VAL A 405 1.86 -7.00 -11.09
C VAL A 405 2.70 -6.66 -9.86
N PHE A 406 4.03 -6.75 -9.98
CA PHE A 406 4.96 -6.45 -8.88
C PHE A 406 5.39 -4.98 -8.85
N HIS A 407 4.43 -4.06 -8.81
CA HIS A 407 4.73 -2.64 -8.56
C HIS A 407 5.14 -2.41 -7.10
N SER A 408 5.93 -1.36 -6.87
CA SER A 408 6.39 -0.96 -5.54
C SER A 408 5.23 -0.90 -4.52
N ARG A 409 4.11 -0.28 -4.90
CA ARG A 409 2.91 -0.16 -4.04
C ARG A 409 2.32 -1.49 -3.56
N THR A 410 2.61 -2.61 -4.22
CA THR A 410 2.07 -3.93 -3.83
C THR A 410 2.93 -4.63 -2.77
N LEU A 411 4.15 -4.13 -2.51
CA LEU A 411 5.11 -4.67 -1.55
C LEU A 411 4.92 -4.15 -0.12
N VAL A 412 3.69 -3.76 0.23
CA VAL A 412 3.34 -3.20 1.57
C VAL A 412 3.60 -4.18 2.72
N GLY A 413 3.68 -5.48 2.44
CA GLY A 413 4.10 -6.51 3.39
C GLY A 413 5.49 -6.27 3.98
N TRP A 414 6.40 -5.60 3.24
CA TRP A 414 7.74 -5.27 3.71
C TRP A 414 7.72 -4.36 4.93
N GLY A 415 6.91 -3.30 4.91
CA GLY A 415 6.75 -2.42 6.06
C GLY A 415 6.20 -3.16 7.28
N ALA A 416 5.20 -4.03 7.08
CA ALA A 416 4.66 -4.88 8.13
C ALA A 416 5.71 -5.83 8.73
N LEU A 417 6.61 -6.35 7.88
CA LEU A 417 7.74 -7.19 8.33
C LEU A 417 8.70 -6.39 9.22
N LEU A 418 9.14 -5.20 8.78
CA LEU A 418 10.10 -4.38 9.54
C LEU A 418 9.51 -3.88 10.86
N GLY A 419 8.39 -3.17 10.81
CA GLY A 419 7.76 -2.59 11.99
C GLY A 419 7.17 -3.64 12.93
N GLY A 420 6.56 -4.70 12.38
CA GLY A 420 6.06 -5.84 13.12
C GLY A 420 7.18 -6.60 13.84
N ALA A 421 8.27 -6.91 13.16
CA ALA A 421 9.44 -7.56 13.75
C ALA A 421 10.04 -6.73 14.91
N LEU A 422 10.20 -5.41 14.73
CA LEU A 422 10.67 -4.53 15.79
C LEU A 422 9.72 -4.55 17.01
N MET A 423 8.43 -4.30 16.79
CA MET A 423 7.47 -4.20 17.88
C MET A 423 7.29 -5.52 18.62
N LEU A 424 7.13 -6.62 17.89
CA LEU A 424 6.88 -7.93 18.50
C LEU A 424 8.12 -8.50 19.19
N SER A 425 9.33 -8.24 18.68
CA SER A 425 10.57 -8.63 19.36
C SER A 425 10.79 -7.89 20.69
N LEU A 426 10.28 -6.65 20.81
CA LEU A 426 10.40 -5.83 22.02
C LEU A 426 9.18 -5.96 22.95
N ALA A 427 8.09 -6.58 22.50
CA ALA A 427 6.90 -6.85 23.33
C ALA A 427 7.24 -7.87 24.43
N GLY A 428 6.80 -7.60 25.67
CA GLY A 428 6.97 -8.53 26.79
C GLY A 428 8.39 -8.69 27.32
N ARG A 429 9.37 -7.98 26.76
CA ARG A 429 10.78 -8.06 27.19
C ARG A 429 11.16 -6.94 28.16
N GLN A 430 10.37 -6.72 29.19
CA GLN A 430 10.80 -5.87 30.34
C GLN A 430 11.79 -6.58 31.27
N ALA A 431 12.54 -7.54 30.74
CA ALA A 431 13.42 -8.36 31.54
C ALA A 431 14.70 -7.64 31.97
N ARG A 432 15.04 -7.83 33.22
CA ARG A 432 16.25 -7.35 33.91
C ARG A 432 17.48 -8.14 33.42
N GLY A 433 18.50 -7.43 32.93
CA GLY A 433 19.79 -7.99 32.52
C GLY A 433 20.52 -7.13 31.47
N SER A 434 21.84 -7.02 31.55
CA SER A 434 22.66 -6.12 30.72
C SER A 434 22.63 -6.49 29.22
N GLU A 435 22.66 -7.77 28.85
CA GLU A 435 22.63 -8.24 27.46
C GLU A 435 21.35 -7.82 26.72
N ARG A 436 20.19 -7.83 27.41
CA ARG A 436 18.90 -7.47 26.83
C ARG A 436 18.75 -5.96 26.63
N PHE A 437 19.41 -5.19 27.48
CA PHE A 437 19.47 -3.75 27.36
C PHE A 437 20.25 -3.33 26.10
N THR A 438 21.36 -3.98 25.84
CA THR A 438 22.19 -3.78 24.64
C THR A 438 21.43 -4.14 23.37
N LEU A 439 20.79 -5.32 23.32
CA LEU A 439 19.98 -5.74 22.17
C LEU A 439 18.85 -4.75 21.85
N ARG A 440 18.14 -4.29 22.88
CA ARG A 440 17.08 -3.28 22.71
C ARG A 440 17.62 -1.98 22.12
N ARG A 441 18.77 -1.50 22.61
CA ARG A 441 19.42 -0.27 22.10
C ARG A 441 19.86 -0.45 20.65
N CYS A 442 20.47 -1.57 20.30
CA CYS A 442 20.86 -1.89 18.93
C CYS A 442 19.64 -1.88 18.00
N LEU A 443 18.55 -2.59 18.34
CA LEU A 443 17.33 -2.62 17.54
C LEU A 443 16.72 -1.22 17.35
N LEU A 444 16.66 -0.42 18.40
CA LEU A 444 16.14 0.95 18.32
C LEU A 444 17.05 1.88 17.52
N GLY A 445 18.37 1.73 17.66
CA GLY A 445 19.34 2.51 16.89
C GLY A 445 19.26 2.20 15.39
N VAL A 446 19.26 0.92 15.00
CA VAL A 446 19.12 0.50 13.61
C VAL A 446 17.77 0.95 13.04
N ALA A 447 16.68 0.79 13.80
CA ALA A 447 15.35 1.22 13.38
C ALA A 447 15.25 2.74 13.19
N ALA A 448 15.89 3.54 14.05
CA ALA A 448 15.94 4.99 13.93
C ALA A 448 16.76 5.44 12.70
N LEU A 449 17.91 4.81 12.44
CA LEU A 449 18.71 5.08 11.24
C LEU A 449 17.95 4.68 9.97
N LEU A 450 17.25 3.55 9.97
CA LEU A 450 16.42 3.12 8.86
C LEU A 450 15.27 4.10 8.60
N LEU A 451 14.60 4.57 9.65
CA LEU A 451 13.55 5.58 9.52
C LEU A 451 14.10 6.91 8.97
N LEU A 452 15.26 7.35 9.45
CA LEU A 452 15.94 8.53 8.88
C LEU A 452 16.20 8.35 7.38
N ARG A 453 16.69 7.16 6.98
CA ARG A 453 16.90 6.85 5.56
C ARG A 453 15.59 6.91 4.76
N HIS A 454 14.51 6.36 5.31
CA HIS A 454 13.19 6.43 4.67
C HIS A 454 12.68 7.87 4.52
N TRP A 455 12.86 8.75 5.50
CA TRP A 455 12.53 10.18 5.38
C TRP A 455 13.30 10.85 4.23
N LEU A 456 14.60 10.56 4.10
CA LEU A 456 15.42 11.09 2.99
C LEU A 456 14.90 10.58 1.63
N ILE A 457 14.48 9.32 1.54
CA ILE A 457 13.89 8.75 0.32
C ILE A 457 12.56 9.44 0.00
N PHE A 458 11.68 9.65 0.98
CA PHE A 458 10.40 10.36 0.78
C PHE A 458 10.61 11.80 0.32
N ALA A 459 11.58 12.52 0.89
CA ALA A 459 11.91 13.88 0.47
C ALA A 459 12.49 13.91 -0.96
N ALA A 460 13.43 13.01 -1.28
CA ALA A 460 13.99 12.90 -2.62
C ALA A 460 12.93 12.54 -3.67
N TRP A 461 12.04 11.61 -3.34
CA TRP A 461 10.90 11.25 -4.18
C TRP A 461 9.95 12.43 -4.42
N SER A 462 9.55 13.13 -3.36
CA SER A 462 8.64 14.28 -3.45
C SER A 462 9.18 15.35 -4.38
N ASN A 463 10.45 15.73 -4.20
CA ASN A 463 11.10 16.74 -5.02
C ASN A 463 11.29 16.28 -6.48
N ALA A 464 11.64 15.02 -6.70
CA ALA A 464 11.78 14.45 -8.04
C ALA A 464 10.44 14.41 -8.78
N LEU A 465 9.38 13.97 -8.11
CA LEU A 465 8.03 13.93 -8.67
C LEU A 465 7.52 15.32 -9.04
N ALA A 466 7.67 16.30 -8.16
CA ALA A 466 7.26 17.69 -8.42
C ALA A 466 8.02 18.30 -9.60
N ALA A 467 9.36 18.12 -9.64
CA ALA A 467 10.18 18.62 -10.73
C ALA A 467 9.81 17.98 -12.07
N GLN A 468 9.57 16.65 -12.09
CA GLN A 468 9.16 15.94 -13.29
C GLN A 468 7.80 16.41 -13.78
N GLN A 469 6.84 16.59 -12.90
CA GLN A 469 5.51 17.08 -13.29
C GLN A 469 5.50 18.51 -13.80
N ALA A 470 6.28 19.39 -13.18
CA ALA A 470 6.43 20.76 -13.66
C ALA A 470 7.03 20.77 -15.07
N HIS A 471 8.10 19.99 -15.29
CA HIS A 471 8.76 19.83 -16.58
C HIS A 471 7.81 19.27 -17.65
N GLU A 472 7.08 18.19 -17.36
CA GLU A 472 6.11 17.60 -18.29
C GLU A 472 4.94 18.52 -18.60
N THR A 473 4.49 19.31 -17.62
CA THR A 473 3.42 20.29 -17.82
C THR A 473 3.87 21.41 -18.77
N GLN A 474 5.10 21.90 -18.61
CA GLN A 474 5.68 22.88 -19.52
C GLN A 474 5.81 22.27 -20.92
N LEU A 475 6.40 21.08 -21.03
CA LEU A 475 6.58 20.38 -22.30
C LEU A 475 5.25 20.15 -23.02
N ALA A 476 4.22 19.71 -22.31
CA ALA A 476 2.88 19.53 -22.89
C ALA A 476 2.30 20.84 -23.43
N ARG A 477 2.50 21.96 -22.73
CA ARG A 477 2.06 23.29 -23.21
C ARG A 477 2.79 23.71 -24.45
N GLU A 478 4.11 23.50 -24.51
CA GLU A 478 4.93 23.82 -25.70
C GLU A 478 4.47 23.00 -26.90
N ILE A 479 4.27 21.68 -26.73
CA ILE A 479 3.77 20.77 -27.77
C ILE A 479 2.41 21.26 -28.29
N VAL A 480 1.47 21.53 -27.39
CA VAL A 480 0.10 21.95 -27.75
C VAL A 480 0.12 23.32 -28.43
N THR A 481 0.98 24.26 -28.02
CA THR A 481 1.11 25.58 -28.65
C THR A 481 1.63 25.46 -30.08
N GLN A 482 2.70 24.73 -30.31
CA GLN A 482 3.23 24.47 -31.65
C GLN A 482 2.24 23.70 -32.55
N ALA A 483 1.47 22.75 -31.98
CA ALA A 483 0.43 22.03 -32.71
C ALA A 483 -0.67 22.98 -33.21
N ARG A 484 -1.06 23.99 -32.42
CA ARG A 484 -1.99 25.04 -32.85
C ARG A 484 -1.41 25.91 -33.95
N GLU A 485 -0.15 26.31 -33.87
CA GLU A 485 0.56 27.07 -34.89
C GLU A 485 0.63 26.29 -36.22
N LEU A 486 0.76 24.97 -36.17
CA LEU A 486 0.71 24.08 -37.32
C LEU A 486 -0.72 23.82 -37.84
N GLY A 487 -1.76 24.36 -37.19
CA GLY A 487 -3.15 24.18 -37.60
C GLY A 487 -3.69 22.75 -37.35
N LEU A 488 -3.09 21.98 -36.44
CA LEU A 488 -3.56 20.61 -36.12
C LEU A 488 -4.94 20.63 -35.41
N PRO A 489 -5.85 19.70 -35.69
CA PRO A 489 -7.21 19.65 -35.10
C PRO A 489 -7.16 19.06 -33.68
N ILE A 490 -6.47 19.74 -32.77
CA ILE A 490 -6.23 19.26 -31.39
C ILE A 490 -7.38 19.54 -30.42
N THR A 491 -8.43 20.26 -30.83
CA THR A 491 -9.58 20.57 -29.99
C THR A 491 -10.84 19.90 -30.52
N SER A 492 -11.51 19.12 -29.71
CA SER A 492 -12.84 18.59 -30.00
C SER A 492 -13.92 19.65 -29.71
N PRO A 493 -15.04 19.68 -30.46
CA PRO A 493 -16.20 20.50 -30.09
C PRO A 493 -16.61 20.25 -28.64
N ARG A 494 -16.90 21.33 -27.90
CA ARG A 494 -17.22 21.25 -26.45
C ARG A 494 -18.54 20.55 -26.12
N ASP A 495 -19.39 20.30 -27.13
CA ASP A 495 -20.72 19.76 -26.92
C ASP A 495 -20.68 18.23 -26.87
N ARG A 496 -20.92 17.64 -25.69
CA ARG A 496 -20.99 16.18 -25.49
C ARG A 496 -22.06 15.51 -26.38
N ASP A 497 -23.10 16.25 -26.75
CA ASP A 497 -24.19 15.73 -27.57
C ASP A 497 -23.84 15.68 -29.08
N THR A 498 -22.79 16.35 -29.52
CA THR A 498 -22.31 16.38 -30.90
C THR A 498 -21.01 15.61 -31.13
N TYR A 499 -20.46 14.99 -30.08
CA TYR A 499 -19.21 14.22 -30.16
C TYR A 499 -19.37 13.03 -31.11
N ARG A 500 -18.51 13.01 -32.13
CA ARG A 500 -18.40 11.86 -33.05
C ARG A 500 -17.04 11.19 -32.83
N PRO A 501 -16.94 9.85 -32.90
CA PRO A 501 -15.65 9.13 -32.80
C PRO A 501 -14.60 9.59 -33.82
N HIS A 502 -15.02 10.23 -34.89
CA HIS A 502 -14.14 10.78 -35.92
C HIS A 502 -13.44 12.10 -35.53
N ASP A 503 -13.84 12.72 -34.42
CA ASP A 503 -13.25 13.96 -33.91
C ASP A 503 -12.02 13.72 -33.03
N GLU A 504 -11.61 12.45 -32.87
CA GLU A 504 -10.42 12.08 -32.11
C GLU A 504 -9.15 12.14 -32.96
N LEU A 505 -8.14 12.83 -32.43
CA LEU A 505 -6.80 12.87 -33.02
C LEU A 505 -5.90 11.84 -32.32
N ALA A 506 -5.59 10.75 -33.04
CA ALA A 506 -4.68 9.75 -32.53
C ALA A 506 -3.27 10.32 -32.35
N VAL A 507 -2.65 10.05 -31.18
CA VAL A 507 -1.32 10.53 -30.82
C VAL A 507 -0.37 9.36 -30.72
N GLN A 508 0.83 9.50 -31.30
CA GLN A 508 1.95 8.60 -31.12
C GLN A 508 3.18 9.36 -30.64
N VAL A 509 3.80 8.87 -29.56
CA VAL A 509 5.07 9.39 -29.06
C VAL A 509 6.19 8.47 -29.51
N LEU A 510 7.21 9.04 -30.13
CA LEU A 510 8.44 8.34 -30.54
C LEU A 510 9.61 8.80 -29.67
N GLY A 511 10.43 7.82 -29.21
CA GLY A 511 11.51 8.14 -28.28
C GLY A 511 11.01 8.45 -26.85
N LYS A 512 11.87 9.00 -26.04
CA LYS A 512 11.58 9.37 -24.63
C LYS A 512 11.94 10.82 -24.41
N ALA A 513 11.03 11.58 -23.82
CA ALA A 513 11.36 12.92 -23.34
C ALA A 513 12.43 12.85 -22.23
N PRO A 514 13.34 13.83 -22.17
CA PRO A 514 14.32 13.88 -21.08
C PRO A 514 13.62 14.12 -19.75
N LEU A 515 14.13 13.46 -18.69
CA LEU A 515 13.69 13.74 -17.33
C LEU A 515 14.11 15.16 -16.90
N ALA A 516 13.33 15.77 -16.04
CA ALA A 516 13.72 16.99 -15.35
C ALA A 516 15.11 16.81 -14.70
N PRO A 517 16.00 17.82 -14.72
CA PRO A 517 17.38 17.68 -14.20
C PRO A 517 17.42 17.11 -12.77
N LEU A 518 16.58 17.62 -11.87
CA LEU A 518 16.50 17.17 -10.48
C LEU A 518 15.97 15.72 -10.38
N ALA A 519 14.99 15.35 -11.17
CA ALA A 519 14.44 14.00 -11.23
C ALA A 519 15.50 12.99 -11.72
N ARG A 520 16.30 13.38 -12.73
CA ARG A 520 17.39 12.55 -13.27
C ARG A 520 18.48 12.27 -12.23
N VAL A 521 18.84 13.26 -11.41
CA VAL A 521 19.81 13.08 -10.32
C VAL A 521 19.24 12.13 -9.26
N ALA A 522 17.98 12.34 -8.85
CA ALA A 522 17.31 11.49 -7.87
C ALA A 522 17.14 10.05 -8.37
N GLU A 523 16.79 9.83 -9.64
CA GLU A 523 16.68 8.52 -10.26
C GLU A 523 17.99 7.73 -10.20
N ARG A 524 19.14 8.40 -10.43
CA ARG A 524 20.46 7.75 -10.38
C ARG A 524 20.84 7.32 -8.97
N GLN A 525 20.51 8.12 -7.95
CA GLN A 525 20.98 7.96 -6.58
C GLN A 525 20.02 7.16 -5.69
N VAL A 526 18.72 7.17 -6.01
CA VAL A 526 17.67 6.58 -5.18
C VAL A 526 16.89 5.54 -5.99
N PRO A 527 17.16 4.23 -5.81
CA PRO A 527 16.50 3.16 -6.54
C PRO A 527 14.97 3.22 -6.48
N ALA A 528 14.41 3.59 -5.33
CA ALA A 528 12.96 3.76 -5.18
C ALA A 528 12.40 4.87 -6.08
N VAL A 529 13.16 5.93 -6.37
CA VAL A 529 12.77 6.96 -7.34
C VAL A 529 12.78 6.38 -8.74
N ARG A 530 13.85 5.66 -9.12
CA ARG A 530 13.96 5.00 -10.42
C ARG A 530 12.81 4.03 -10.69
N GLN A 531 12.41 3.26 -9.69
CA GLN A 531 11.35 2.26 -9.80
C GLN A 531 9.96 2.89 -9.93
N ASN A 532 9.73 4.06 -9.34
CA ASN A 532 8.40 4.64 -9.20
C ASN A 532 8.16 5.86 -10.08
N LEU A 533 9.21 6.54 -10.56
CA LEU A 533 9.09 7.72 -11.41
C LEU A 533 8.77 7.28 -12.83
N ILE A 534 7.54 7.53 -13.25
CA ILE A 534 7.06 7.24 -14.59
C ILE A 534 7.03 8.54 -15.38
N ALA A 535 7.85 8.63 -16.45
CA ALA A 535 7.81 9.74 -17.37
C ALA A 535 6.60 9.57 -18.31
N ALA A 536 5.80 10.64 -18.46
CA ALA A 536 4.61 10.58 -19.29
C ALA A 536 4.93 10.44 -20.77
N PHE A 537 5.86 11.24 -21.28
CA PHE A 537 6.20 11.27 -22.72
C PHE A 537 7.20 10.15 -23.06
N THR A 538 6.67 8.93 -23.17
CA THR A 538 7.36 7.72 -23.64
C THR A 538 6.46 6.99 -24.64
N PRO A 539 7.02 6.13 -25.52
CA PRO A 539 6.21 5.39 -26.49
C PRO A 539 5.07 4.61 -25.85
N ASP A 540 3.92 4.59 -26.51
CA ASP A 540 2.72 3.84 -26.12
C ASP A 540 2.20 4.16 -24.69
N ASN A 541 2.53 5.33 -24.17
CA ASN A 541 2.18 5.73 -22.81
C ASN A 541 0.91 6.59 -22.79
N TYR A 542 -0.16 6.06 -22.20
CA TYR A 542 -1.42 6.76 -22.02
C TYR A 542 -1.28 8.11 -21.29
N TRP A 543 -0.33 8.23 -20.37
CA TRP A 543 -0.14 9.44 -19.57
C TRP A 543 0.36 10.64 -20.40
N ALA A 544 0.99 10.40 -21.56
CA ALA A 544 1.32 11.46 -22.51
C ALA A 544 0.04 12.15 -23.04
N VAL A 545 -0.93 11.34 -23.45
CA VAL A 545 -2.23 11.85 -23.93
C VAL A 545 -2.95 12.63 -22.85
N VAL A 546 -2.98 12.11 -21.61
CA VAL A 546 -3.60 12.81 -20.49
C VAL A 546 -2.93 14.17 -20.24
N ARG A 547 -1.60 14.25 -20.31
CA ARG A 547 -0.85 15.52 -20.19
C ARG A 547 -1.22 16.51 -21.30
N LEU A 548 -1.31 16.05 -22.55
CA LEU A 548 -1.70 16.87 -23.69
C LEU A 548 -3.14 17.39 -23.54
N ARG A 549 -4.07 16.54 -23.12
CA ARG A 549 -5.46 16.93 -22.83
C ARG A 549 -5.54 17.97 -21.71
N MET A 550 -4.79 17.82 -20.64
CA MET A 550 -4.67 18.81 -19.56
C MET A 550 -4.07 20.14 -20.06
N ALA A 551 -3.22 20.12 -21.07
CA ALA A 551 -2.65 21.30 -21.72
C ALA A 551 -3.58 21.94 -22.77
N GLY A 552 -4.74 21.32 -23.07
CA GLY A 552 -5.76 21.86 -23.95
C GLY A 552 -5.91 21.16 -25.31
N ALA A 553 -5.28 19.99 -25.51
CA ALA A 553 -5.51 19.14 -26.69
C ALA A 553 -6.65 18.16 -26.40
N SER A 554 -7.89 18.64 -26.33
CA SER A 554 -9.06 17.83 -25.93
C SER A 554 -9.40 16.67 -26.89
N ALA A 555 -9.00 16.77 -28.17
CA ALA A 555 -9.18 15.72 -29.17
C ALA A 555 -8.12 14.60 -29.11
N ALA A 556 -7.04 14.77 -28.31
CA ALA A 556 -5.95 13.79 -28.25
C ALA A 556 -6.42 12.45 -27.66
N THR A 557 -6.11 11.35 -28.36
CA THR A 557 -6.35 9.96 -27.92
C THR A 557 -5.11 9.09 -28.21
N LEU A 558 -4.95 7.97 -27.51
CA LEU A 558 -3.81 7.08 -27.74
C LEU A 558 -4.04 6.24 -28.98
N LEU A 559 -3.05 6.20 -29.89
CA LEU A 559 -3.07 5.28 -31.02
C LEU A 559 -2.96 3.83 -30.53
N ARG A 560 -3.98 3.00 -30.80
CA ARG A 560 -4.03 1.58 -30.37
C ARG A 560 -3.77 0.59 -31.51
N ASP A 561 -3.91 1.03 -32.74
CA ASP A 561 -3.73 0.21 -33.95
C ASP A 561 -2.23 -0.09 -34.17
N ASP A 562 -1.84 -1.36 -34.01
CA ASP A 562 -0.44 -1.78 -34.10
C ASP A 562 0.10 -1.78 -35.54
N GLU A 563 -0.74 -2.01 -36.57
CA GLU A 563 -0.34 -1.93 -37.98
C GLU A 563 -0.05 -0.46 -38.32
N ARG A 564 -0.91 0.44 -37.89
CA ARG A 564 -0.73 1.88 -38.09
C ARG A 564 0.43 2.44 -37.30
N LYS A 565 0.73 1.89 -36.11
CA LYS A 565 1.94 2.22 -35.36
C LYS A 565 3.20 1.79 -36.12
N ALA A 566 3.17 0.64 -36.77
CA ALA A 566 4.32 0.14 -37.53
C ALA A 566 4.62 1.00 -38.76
N SER A 567 3.59 1.46 -39.51
CA SER A 567 3.76 2.33 -40.69
C SER A 567 4.37 3.71 -40.34
N ILE A 568 4.15 4.19 -39.11
CA ILE A 568 4.62 5.50 -38.66
C ILE A 568 6.05 5.45 -38.10
N LYS A 569 6.57 4.28 -37.76
CA LYS A 569 7.90 4.12 -37.12
C LYS A 569 9.10 4.41 -38.02
N GLU A 570 8.97 4.50 -39.31
CA GLU A 570 10.08 4.70 -40.24
C GLU A 570 10.26 6.17 -40.68
N PRO A 571 11.51 6.62 -40.91
CA PRO A 571 12.81 6.03 -40.57
C PRO A 571 13.32 6.54 -39.19
N PRO A 572 14.36 5.91 -38.60
CA PRO A 572 14.98 6.46 -37.40
C PRO A 572 15.54 7.84 -37.71
N VAL A 573 15.06 8.86 -37.02
CA VAL A 573 15.52 10.27 -37.16
C VAL A 573 16.93 10.45 -36.54
N CYS A 574 17.72 9.41 -36.52
CA CYS A 574 19.14 9.46 -36.17
C CYS A 574 20.04 9.70 -37.38
N ASP A 575 19.46 10.00 -38.56
CA ASP A 575 20.24 10.39 -39.73
C ASP A 575 20.73 11.83 -39.54
N GLU A 576 22.05 12.00 -39.52
CA GLU A 576 22.72 13.31 -39.34
C GLU A 576 22.29 14.36 -40.41
N ARG A 577 21.65 13.93 -41.50
CA ARG A 577 21.16 14.85 -42.57
C ARG A 577 19.84 15.54 -42.25
N ALA A 578 19.04 15.01 -41.34
CA ALA A 578 17.73 15.59 -41.00
C ALA A 578 17.81 16.84 -40.08
N THR A 579 18.98 17.15 -39.55
CA THR A 579 19.19 18.29 -38.65
C THR A 579 19.68 19.57 -39.35
N VAL A 580 19.94 19.54 -40.66
CA VAL A 580 20.61 20.64 -41.37
C VAL A 580 19.64 21.53 -42.17
N ASP A 581 18.45 21.06 -42.53
CA ASP A 581 17.56 21.75 -43.45
C ASP A 581 16.29 22.37 -42.85
N ALA A 582 16.32 22.81 -41.58
CA ALA A 582 15.31 23.73 -41.08
C ALA A 582 15.76 25.15 -41.39
N PRO A 583 15.11 25.91 -42.32
CA PRO A 583 15.55 27.26 -42.67
C PRO A 583 15.40 28.21 -41.49
N GLY A 584 16.53 28.74 -41.02
CA GLY A 584 16.62 30.06 -40.45
C GLY A 584 16.05 30.25 -39.04
N ASP A 585 16.76 29.72 -38.03
CA ASP A 585 16.75 30.39 -36.73
C ASP A 585 18.19 30.39 -36.18
N GLU A 586 18.94 31.41 -36.60
CA GLU A 586 20.28 31.70 -36.09
C GLU A 586 20.15 32.15 -34.63
N GLY A 587 20.24 31.22 -33.69
CA GLY A 587 20.21 31.48 -32.25
C GLY A 587 19.23 30.66 -31.41
N GLY A 588 18.47 29.77 -32.01
CA GLY A 588 17.48 28.94 -31.30
C GLY A 588 18.15 27.82 -30.45
N SER A 589 17.74 27.70 -29.22
CA SER A 589 18.07 26.54 -28.38
C SER A 589 17.69 25.22 -29.08
N PRO A 590 18.48 24.13 -28.98
CA PRO A 590 18.20 22.88 -29.67
C PRO A 590 16.81 22.39 -29.31
N ARG A 591 15.97 22.12 -30.31
CA ARG A 591 14.59 21.64 -30.11
C ARG A 591 14.64 20.28 -29.46
N ILE A 592 13.88 20.10 -28.36
CA ILE A 592 13.82 18.84 -27.59
C ILE A 592 12.97 17.81 -28.34
N PHE A 593 12.04 18.24 -29.21
CA PHE A 593 11.13 17.39 -29.96
C PHE A 593 10.78 18.01 -31.31
N THR A 594 10.29 17.14 -32.21
CA THR A 594 9.61 17.56 -33.45
C THR A 594 8.19 17.00 -33.46
N GLN A 595 7.31 17.61 -34.26
CA GLN A 595 5.94 17.11 -34.40
C GLN A 595 5.45 17.24 -35.85
N THR A 596 4.68 16.24 -36.27
CA THR A 596 4.14 16.12 -37.62
C THR A 596 2.77 15.42 -37.58
N LEU A 597 1.94 15.68 -38.59
CA LEU A 597 0.74 14.90 -38.85
C LEU A 597 1.05 13.89 -39.97
N ARG A 598 1.03 12.59 -39.66
CA ARG A 598 1.25 11.50 -40.62
C ARG A 598 0.02 10.61 -40.66
N GLU A 599 -0.57 10.43 -41.82
CA GLU A 599 -1.75 9.57 -42.00
C GLU A 599 -2.89 9.84 -41.00
N GLY A 600 -3.09 11.11 -40.62
CA GLY A 600 -4.06 11.50 -39.63
C GLY A 600 -3.68 11.14 -38.17
N VAL A 601 -2.42 10.83 -37.90
CA VAL A 601 -1.87 10.62 -36.56
C VAL A 601 -0.93 11.77 -36.20
N TRP A 602 -1.12 12.33 -35.03
CA TRP A 602 -0.21 13.34 -34.47
C TRP A 602 1.01 12.65 -33.86
N VAL A 603 2.13 12.75 -34.54
CA VAL A 603 3.41 12.15 -34.15
C VAL A 603 4.24 13.20 -33.40
N ILE A 604 4.65 12.87 -32.17
CA ILE A 604 5.54 13.69 -31.34
C ILE A 604 6.83 12.89 -31.18
N ASP A 605 7.93 13.39 -31.78
CA ASP A 605 9.20 12.66 -31.84
C ASP A 605 10.27 13.31 -30.97
N PHE A 606 10.74 12.56 -29.97
CA PHE A 606 11.84 12.93 -29.06
C PHE A 606 13.18 12.31 -29.47
N ARG A 607 13.27 11.61 -30.59
CA ARG A 607 14.50 10.99 -31.11
C ARG A 607 15.39 12.04 -31.80
N THR A 608 15.78 13.07 -31.08
CA THR A 608 16.75 14.07 -31.58
C THR A 608 18.15 13.46 -31.62
N ALA A 609 19.04 13.97 -32.52
CA ALA A 609 20.40 13.45 -32.66
C ALA A 609 21.20 13.44 -31.34
N GLU A 610 20.95 14.37 -30.41
CA GLU A 610 21.58 14.40 -29.10
C GLU A 610 21.06 13.29 -28.16
N ASN A 611 19.78 12.94 -28.25
CA ASN A 611 19.20 11.83 -27.49
C ASN A 611 19.61 10.48 -28.08
N CYS A 612 19.80 10.38 -29.39
CA CYS A 612 20.34 9.18 -30.06
C CYS A 612 21.77 8.90 -29.60
N ARG A 613 22.67 9.87 -29.62
CA ARG A 613 24.08 9.71 -29.17
C ARG A 613 24.21 9.27 -27.72
N ARG A 614 23.29 9.69 -26.85
CA ARG A 614 23.28 9.29 -25.42
C ARG A 614 22.68 7.89 -25.17
N ALA A 615 21.83 7.40 -26.06
CA ALA A 615 21.28 6.05 -25.97
C ALA A 615 22.31 4.97 -26.36
N ASP A 616 23.19 5.28 -27.31
CA ASP A 616 24.23 4.36 -27.81
C ASP A 616 25.46 4.22 -26.89
N VAL A 617 25.61 5.07 -25.88
CA VAL A 617 26.78 5.11 -24.94
C VAL A 617 26.47 4.44 -23.60
N ARG A 618 25.52 3.50 -23.50
CA ARG A 618 25.38 2.68 -22.29
C ARG A 618 25.94 1.29 -22.52
N PRO A 619 26.99 0.85 -21.73
CA PRO A 619 27.43 -0.53 -21.70
C PRO A 619 26.37 -1.46 -21.08
#